data_66442390db532cf49fc16413d865567f
#
_entry.id   66442390db532cf49fc16413d865567f
#
_cell.length_a   1.000
_cell.length_b   1.000
_cell.length_c   1.000
_cell.angle_alpha   90.00
_cell.angle_beta   90.00
_cell.angle_gamma   90.00
#
_symmetry.space_group_name_H-M   'P 1'
#
loop_
_entity.id
_entity.type
_entity.pdbx_description
1 polymer ?
#
loop_
_entity_poly.entity_id
_entity_poly.type
_entity_poly.pdbx_seq_one_letter_code
_entity_poly.pdbx_strand_id
1 'polypeptide(L)'
;MKTPFFPIPFETFAADISFEVHKPGDLINICDVQISLLEQNHPGVSYGYRVDQGDKSFVYSTDAEHTSPAHGKEYPFIEFIKETDLLIFDAPYTHSQSIGNREHWGHSSNIMGVELAARGEVGTLAIFHHDPAFSDKEMDDFLAHTKKFLDRSKLAVRETRPGIPGAPSPRSHPSEVIVAYDGLVFEV
;
A
#
# COMPACT_ATOMS: atom_id res chain seq x y z
N MET A 1 -20.60 17.23 13.00
CA MET A 1 -19.66 18.34 12.80
C MET A 1 -20.12 19.50 13.65
N LYS A 2 -19.21 20.20 14.30
CA LYS A 2 -19.57 21.34 15.18
C LYS A 2 -18.88 22.60 14.67
N THR A 3 -19.57 23.74 14.75
CA THR A 3 -18.91 25.05 14.64
C THR A 3 -17.80 25.14 15.72
N PRO A 4 -16.62 25.75 15.43
CA PRO A 4 -16.29 26.52 14.23
C PRO A 4 -15.68 25.72 13.05
N PHE A 5 -15.55 24.40 13.16
CA PHE A 5 -14.84 23.59 12.16
C PHE A 5 -15.60 23.38 10.85
N PHE A 6 -16.92 23.54 10.90
CA PHE A 6 -17.77 23.45 9.72
C PHE A 6 -18.92 24.46 9.80
N PRO A 7 -19.13 25.29 8.77
CA PRO A 7 -20.08 26.43 8.85
C PRO A 7 -21.55 26.02 8.83
N ILE A 8 -21.86 24.81 8.32
CA ILE A 8 -23.23 24.32 8.18
C ILE A 8 -23.49 23.25 9.25
N PRO A 9 -24.56 23.36 10.07
CA PRO A 9 -24.93 22.31 11.01
C PRO A 9 -25.22 20.99 10.30
N PHE A 10 -24.81 19.87 10.91
CA PHE A 10 -24.96 18.53 10.33
C PHE A 10 -26.41 18.16 10.04
N GLU A 11 -27.30 18.61 10.90
CA GLU A 11 -28.74 18.37 10.87
C GLU A 11 -29.47 19.07 9.70
N THR A 12 -28.77 19.97 8.98
CA THR A 12 -29.33 20.66 7.80
C THR A 12 -29.10 19.90 6.48
N PHE A 13 -28.35 18.81 6.50
CA PHE A 13 -28.19 17.96 5.32
C PHE A 13 -29.49 17.19 5.04
N ALA A 14 -29.89 17.17 3.77
CA ALA A 14 -31.08 16.43 3.33
C ALA A 14 -30.89 14.92 3.23
N ALA A 15 -29.67 14.43 3.48
CA ALA A 15 -29.32 13.01 3.45
C ALA A 15 -29.54 12.36 4.82
N ASP A 16 -29.96 11.09 4.81
CA ASP A 16 -29.95 10.24 6.00
C ASP A 16 -28.52 9.71 6.20
N ILE A 17 -27.84 10.20 7.25
CA ILE A 17 -26.42 9.93 7.49
C ILE A 17 -26.26 9.26 8.85
N SER A 18 -25.70 8.05 8.84
CA SER A 18 -25.29 7.32 10.04
C SER A 18 -23.75 7.21 10.12
N PHE A 19 -23.23 7.10 11.33
CA PHE A 19 -21.82 6.87 11.59
C PHE A 19 -21.65 5.53 12.27
N GLU A 20 -20.77 4.69 11.69
CA GLU A 20 -20.38 3.43 12.28
C GLU A 20 -18.90 3.49 12.66
N VAL A 21 -18.54 2.91 13.81
CA VAL A 21 -17.17 2.87 14.31
C VAL A 21 -16.69 1.43 14.25
N HIS A 22 -15.67 1.18 13.44
CA HIS A 22 -15.05 -0.13 13.27
C HIS A 22 -13.65 -0.19 13.89
N LYS A 23 -13.18 -1.40 14.17
CA LYS A 23 -11.86 -1.67 14.75
C LYS A 23 -11.07 -2.61 13.84
N PRO A 24 -9.74 -2.64 13.94
CA PRO A 24 -8.93 -3.68 13.30
C PRO A 24 -9.45 -5.07 13.66
N GLY A 25 -9.62 -5.91 12.64
CA GLY A 25 -10.23 -7.24 12.76
C GLY A 25 -11.74 -7.30 12.47
N ASP A 26 -12.44 -6.16 12.43
CA ASP A 26 -13.82 -6.13 11.96
C ASP A 26 -13.86 -6.37 10.44
N LEU A 27 -14.94 -7.03 9.99
CA LEU A 27 -15.26 -7.16 8.56
C LEU A 27 -16.49 -6.29 8.27
N ILE A 28 -16.31 -5.33 7.39
CA ILE A 28 -17.38 -4.42 6.95
C ILE A 28 -17.89 -4.93 5.61
N ASN A 29 -19.20 -5.18 5.51
CA ASN A 29 -19.80 -5.62 4.26
C ASN A 29 -20.70 -4.52 3.72
N ILE A 30 -20.43 -4.07 2.49
CA ILE A 30 -21.21 -3.08 1.76
C ILE A 30 -21.61 -3.68 0.42
N CYS A 31 -22.87 -4.10 0.28
CA CYS A 31 -23.35 -4.88 -0.85
C CYS A 31 -22.50 -6.16 -1.05
N ASP A 32 -21.81 -6.27 -2.19
CA ASP A 32 -20.93 -7.38 -2.58
C ASP A 32 -19.44 -7.11 -2.30
N VAL A 33 -19.15 -6.01 -1.60
CA VAL A 33 -17.78 -5.61 -1.22
C VAL A 33 -17.54 -5.93 0.25
N GLN A 34 -16.42 -6.56 0.56
CA GLN A 34 -15.93 -6.78 1.91
C GLN A 34 -14.71 -5.90 2.18
N ILE A 35 -14.70 -5.22 3.32
CA ILE A 35 -13.60 -4.36 3.74
C ILE A 35 -13.05 -4.83 5.08
N SER A 36 -11.75 -4.99 5.17
CA SER A 36 -11.02 -5.23 6.42
C SER A 36 -10.01 -4.13 6.71
N LEU A 37 -9.68 -3.95 7.99
CA LEU A 37 -8.83 -2.89 8.48
C LEU A 37 -7.60 -3.46 9.19
N LEU A 38 -6.45 -2.81 8.96
CA LEU A 38 -5.22 -3.05 9.70
C LEU A 38 -4.73 -1.74 10.31
N GLU A 39 -4.43 -1.73 11.61
CA GLU A 39 -3.75 -0.61 12.26
C GLU A 39 -2.29 -0.54 11.79
N GLN A 40 -1.83 0.66 11.43
CA GLN A 40 -0.52 0.91 10.86
C GLN A 40 0.36 1.72 11.81
N ASN A 41 1.67 1.57 11.63
CA ASN A 41 2.65 2.32 12.41
C ASN A 41 2.81 3.73 11.83
N HIS A 42 2.19 4.70 12.50
CA HIS A 42 2.26 6.12 12.16
C HIS A 42 2.08 6.97 13.42
N PRO A 43 2.74 8.13 13.57
CA PRO A 43 2.45 9.06 14.64
C PRO A 43 0.97 9.49 14.63
N GLY A 44 0.23 9.16 15.68
CA GLY A 44 -1.19 9.47 15.78
C GLY A 44 -2.16 8.40 15.26
N VAL A 45 -1.65 7.24 14.87
CA VAL A 45 -2.38 6.06 14.36
C VAL A 45 -3.00 6.30 12.97
N SER A 46 -2.80 5.37 12.07
CA SER A 46 -3.45 5.28 10.76
C SER A 46 -4.00 3.87 10.53
N TYR A 47 -4.82 3.71 9.50
CA TYR A 47 -5.41 2.42 9.15
C TYR A 47 -5.26 2.14 7.66
N GLY A 48 -4.80 0.92 7.35
CA GLY A 48 -4.87 0.36 6.02
C GLY A 48 -6.23 -0.31 5.78
N TYR A 49 -6.69 -0.29 4.54
CA TYR A 49 -7.96 -0.88 4.11
C TYR A 49 -7.69 -1.90 3.02
N ARG A 50 -8.15 -3.13 3.23
CA ARG A 50 -8.23 -4.14 2.19
C ARG A 50 -9.68 -4.24 1.73
N VAL A 51 -9.88 -4.17 0.44
CA VAL A 51 -11.19 -4.23 -0.22
C VAL A 51 -11.20 -5.45 -1.14
N ASP A 52 -12.14 -6.35 -0.90
CA ASP A 52 -12.33 -7.58 -1.67
C ASP A 52 -13.72 -7.56 -2.32
N GLN A 53 -13.80 -7.88 -3.63
CA GLN A 53 -15.03 -8.04 -4.38
C GLN A 53 -14.90 -9.22 -5.35
N GLY A 54 -15.60 -10.31 -5.10
CA GLY A 54 -15.48 -11.54 -5.89
C GLY A 54 -14.06 -12.11 -5.84
N ASP A 55 -13.40 -12.18 -7.00
CA ASP A 55 -12.00 -12.62 -7.14
C ASP A 55 -11.00 -11.46 -7.23
N LYS A 56 -11.46 -10.22 -7.02
CA LYS A 56 -10.69 -9.00 -7.12
C LYS A 56 -10.43 -8.38 -5.76
N SER A 57 -9.25 -7.80 -5.60
CA SER A 57 -8.88 -7.15 -4.35
C SER A 57 -7.89 -6.00 -4.54
N PHE A 58 -8.01 -4.99 -3.69
CA PHE A 58 -6.97 -3.99 -3.55
C PHE A 58 -6.74 -3.62 -2.08
N VAL A 59 -5.54 -3.13 -1.79
CA VAL A 59 -5.20 -2.56 -0.49
C VAL A 59 -4.80 -1.11 -0.63
N TYR A 60 -5.40 -0.26 0.20
CA TYR A 60 -5.01 1.14 0.39
C TYR A 60 -4.27 1.27 1.73
N SER A 61 -2.97 1.54 1.66
CA SER A 61 -2.07 1.62 2.81
C SER A 61 -1.18 2.84 2.69
N THR A 62 -1.64 3.96 3.22
CA THR A 62 -0.88 5.21 3.30
C THR A 62 -0.65 5.61 4.76
N ASP A 63 0.29 6.51 4.99
CA ASP A 63 0.70 6.89 6.33
C ASP A 63 1.14 5.67 7.16
N ALA A 64 2.10 4.91 6.60
CA ALA A 64 2.57 3.67 7.19
C ALA A 64 4.10 3.56 7.13
N GLU A 65 4.75 3.49 8.28
CA GLU A 65 6.17 3.21 8.39
C GLU A 65 6.43 1.73 8.64
N HIS A 66 7.10 1.10 7.68
CA HIS A 66 7.56 -0.27 7.80
C HIS A 66 9.06 -0.29 8.10
N THR A 67 9.41 -0.76 9.30
CA THR A 67 10.78 -0.80 9.82
C THR A 67 11.37 -2.21 9.82
N SER A 68 12.53 -2.39 10.44
CA SER A 68 13.23 -3.68 10.58
C SER A 68 12.35 -4.89 10.93
N PRO A 69 11.34 -4.81 11.82
CA PRO A 69 10.42 -5.93 12.09
C PRO A 69 9.64 -6.40 10.85
N ALA A 70 9.46 -5.53 9.85
CA ALA A 70 8.81 -5.90 8.59
C ALA A 70 9.53 -7.03 7.82
N HIS A 71 10.80 -7.28 8.11
CA HIS A 71 11.56 -8.40 7.55
C HIS A 71 11.26 -9.76 8.22
N GLY A 72 10.56 -9.78 9.36
CA GLY A 72 10.14 -11.01 10.04
C GLY A 72 9.19 -11.86 9.19
N LYS A 73 9.23 -13.21 9.38
CA LYS A 73 8.37 -14.13 8.64
C LYS A 73 6.87 -13.94 8.96
N GLU A 74 6.56 -13.51 10.17
CA GLU A 74 5.20 -13.37 10.70
C GLU A 74 4.78 -11.89 10.79
N TYR A 75 5.14 -11.10 9.79
CA TYR A 75 4.75 -9.68 9.78
C TYR A 75 3.29 -9.55 9.32
N PRO A 76 2.36 -9.04 10.17
CA PRO A 76 0.92 -9.06 9.91
C PRO A 76 0.52 -8.36 8.60
N PHE A 77 1.25 -7.33 8.20
CA PHE A 77 1.02 -6.61 6.95
C PHE A 77 1.15 -7.52 5.73
N ILE A 78 2.03 -8.53 5.74
CA ILE A 78 2.19 -9.48 4.63
C ILE A 78 0.92 -10.29 4.41
N GLU A 79 0.30 -10.80 5.47
CA GLU A 79 -0.96 -11.53 5.35
C GLU A 79 -2.10 -10.61 4.90
N PHE A 80 -2.08 -9.35 5.35
CA PHE A 80 -3.09 -8.36 4.97
C PHE A 80 -3.07 -8.00 3.47
N ILE A 81 -1.88 -7.93 2.85
CA ILE A 81 -1.71 -7.63 1.42
C ILE A 81 -1.62 -8.87 0.53
N LYS A 82 -1.74 -10.07 1.12
CA LYS A 82 -1.48 -11.32 0.40
C LYS A 82 -2.36 -11.48 -0.83
N GLU A 83 -1.71 -11.78 -1.96
CA GLU A 83 -2.33 -12.07 -3.26
C GLU A 83 -3.27 -10.96 -3.78
N THR A 84 -3.18 -9.74 -3.24
CA THR A 84 -3.99 -8.62 -3.72
C THR A 84 -3.59 -8.21 -5.14
N ASP A 85 -4.56 -7.81 -5.97
CA ASP A 85 -4.31 -7.39 -7.33
C ASP A 85 -3.60 -6.04 -7.38
N LEU A 86 -3.95 -5.12 -6.47
CA LEU A 86 -3.36 -3.79 -6.37
C LEU A 86 -3.03 -3.44 -4.92
N LEU A 87 -1.79 -3.01 -4.67
CA LEU A 87 -1.38 -2.38 -3.42
C LEU A 87 -1.06 -0.91 -3.68
N ILE A 88 -1.83 0.00 -3.09
CA ILE A 88 -1.53 1.44 -3.01
C ILE A 88 -0.73 1.64 -1.73
N PHE A 89 0.53 2.04 -1.87
CA PHE A 89 1.52 1.99 -0.81
C PHE A 89 2.22 3.33 -0.60
N ASP A 90 2.33 3.71 0.66
CA ASP A 90 3.04 4.91 1.11
C ASP A 90 4.55 4.76 0.91
N ALA A 91 5.12 5.51 -0.01
CA ALA A 91 6.56 5.56 -0.20
C ALA A 91 7.04 6.92 -0.73
N PRO A 92 7.02 7.99 0.08
CA PRO A 92 7.52 9.30 -0.31
C PRO A 92 9.04 9.33 -0.47
N TYR A 93 9.75 8.34 0.08
CA TYR A 93 11.21 8.37 0.17
C TYR A 93 11.89 7.32 -0.70
N THR A 94 13.08 7.67 -1.21
CA THR A 94 14.06 6.66 -1.62
C THR A 94 14.61 5.96 -0.37
N HIS A 95 15.17 4.77 -0.54
CA HIS A 95 15.77 4.03 0.58
C HIS A 95 16.83 4.84 1.34
N SER A 96 17.67 5.60 0.64
CA SER A 96 18.69 6.44 1.26
C SER A 96 18.12 7.61 2.08
N GLN A 97 16.95 8.11 1.71
CA GLN A 97 16.26 9.17 2.44
C GLN A 97 15.51 8.66 3.66
N SER A 98 15.02 7.42 3.64
CA SER A 98 14.29 6.81 4.76
C SER A 98 15.19 6.40 5.91
N ILE A 99 16.49 6.14 5.65
CA ILE A 99 17.46 5.79 6.68
C ILE A 99 18.06 7.07 7.26
N GLY A 100 17.90 7.28 8.56
CA GLY A 100 18.50 8.39 9.31
C GLY A 100 17.52 9.50 9.62
N ASN A 101 17.53 10.60 8.88
CA ASN A 101 16.80 11.82 9.28
C ASN A 101 15.27 11.76 9.20
N ARG A 102 14.70 10.72 8.59
CA ARG A 102 13.24 10.56 8.38
C ARG A 102 12.69 9.30 9.05
N GLU A 103 13.46 8.64 9.85
CA GLU A 103 13.04 7.53 10.71
C GLU A 103 12.02 8.03 11.74
N HIS A 104 10.96 7.26 11.97
CA HIS A 104 9.83 7.60 12.84
C HIS A 104 8.94 8.77 12.36
N TRP A 105 9.02 9.11 11.07
CA TRP A 105 8.11 10.08 10.47
C TRP A 105 6.77 9.46 10.02
N GLY A 106 6.66 8.14 10.08
CA GLY A 106 5.44 7.41 9.77
C GLY A 106 5.32 6.98 8.31
N HIS A 107 6.42 7.01 7.53
CA HIS A 107 6.40 6.73 6.11
C HIS A 107 7.51 5.77 5.70
N SER A 108 7.30 5.09 4.58
CA SER A 108 8.19 4.06 4.06
C SER A 108 9.00 4.50 2.84
N SER A 109 9.86 3.61 2.34
CA SER A 109 10.60 3.80 1.11
C SER A 109 10.05 2.94 -0.04
N ASN A 110 10.36 3.36 -1.26
CA ASN A 110 10.04 2.61 -2.48
C ASN A 110 10.59 1.18 -2.48
N ILE A 111 11.79 0.99 -1.94
CA ILE A 111 12.42 -0.34 -1.85
C ILE A 111 11.65 -1.24 -0.87
N MET A 112 11.25 -0.70 0.28
CA MET A 112 10.41 -1.42 1.24
C MET A 112 9.08 -1.83 0.59
N GLY A 113 8.45 -0.94 -0.18
CA GLY A 113 7.23 -1.24 -0.92
C GLY A 113 7.40 -2.44 -1.88
N VAL A 114 8.49 -2.47 -2.65
CA VAL A 114 8.79 -3.60 -3.55
C VAL A 114 9.02 -4.90 -2.78
N GLU A 115 9.76 -4.87 -1.67
CA GLU A 115 10.04 -6.06 -0.85
C GLU A 115 8.77 -6.63 -0.21
N LEU A 116 7.92 -5.77 0.36
CA LEU A 116 6.66 -6.19 0.98
C LEU A 116 5.68 -6.71 -0.07
N ALA A 117 5.53 -6.02 -1.21
CA ALA A 117 4.69 -6.46 -2.31
C ALA A 117 5.13 -7.82 -2.89
N ALA A 118 6.45 -8.05 -2.99
CA ALA A 118 6.98 -9.34 -3.42
C ALA A 118 6.64 -10.46 -2.44
N ARG A 119 6.76 -10.20 -1.14
CA ARG A 119 6.44 -11.18 -0.08
C ARG A 119 4.95 -11.47 0.02
N GLY A 120 4.11 -10.46 -0.21
CA GLY A 120 2.65 -10.59 -0.23
C GLY A 120 2.11 -11.14 -1.55
N GLU A 121 2.95 -11.43 -2.54
CA GLU A 121 2.54 -11.92 -3.87
C GLU A 121 1.56 -10.96 -4.58
N VAL A 122 1.76 -9.65 -4.37
CA VAL A 122 0.93 -8.58 -4.91
C VAL A 122 1.01 -8.52 -6.44
N GLY A 123 -0.10 -8.24 -7.11
CA GLY A 123 -0.16 -8.10 -8.57
C GLY A 123 0.53 -6.85 -9.08
N THR A 124 0.07 -5.68 -8.65
CA THR A 124 0.61 -4.36 -9.00
C THR A 124 0.89 -3.54 -7.75
N LEU A 125 2.03 -2.86 -7.72
CA LEU A 125 2.40 -1.91 -6.67
C LEU A 125 2.22 -0.49 -7.20
N ALA A 126 1.29 0.28 -6.62
CA ALA A 126 1.12 1.71 -6.87
C ALA A 126 1.75 2.51 -5.73
N ILE A 127 2.81 3.25 -6.03
CA ILE A 127 3.45 4.14 -5.06
C ILE A 127 2.63 5.42 -4.96
N PHE A 128 2.33 5.81 -3.73
CA PHE A 128 1.50 6.95 -3.38
C PHE A 128 2.19 7.81 -2.30
N HIS A 129 1.58 8.92 -1.91
CA HIS A 129 2.05 9.83 -0.85
C HIS A 129 3.44 10.43 -1.15
N HIS A 130 3.60 10.95 -2.36
CA HIS A 130 4.89 11.49 -2.84
C HIS A 130 5.36 12.68 -2.00
N ASP A 131 6.67 12.84 -1.87
CA ASP A 131 7.27 14.04 -1.28
C ASP A 131 6.86 15.26 -2.14
N PRO A 132 6.14 16.26 -1.58
CA PRO A 132 5.67 17.42 -2.34
C PRO A 132 6.81 18.30 -2.87
N ALA A 133 8.03 18.08 -2.44
CA ALA A 133 9.21 18.76 -2.95
C ALA A 133 9.74 18.16 -4.27
N PHE A 134 9.24 16.99 -4.69
CA PHE A 134 9.68 16.37 -5.94
C PHE A 134 9.08 17.08 -7.15
N SER A 135 9.94 17.39 -8.12
CA SER A 135 9.53 17.75 -9.48
C SER A 135 9.09 16.49 -10.26
N ASP A 136 8.37 16.70 -11.38
CA ASP A 136 7.95 15.60 -12.28
C ASP A 136 9.16 14.75 -12.71
N LYS A 137 10.29 15.40 -13.01
CA LYS A 137 11.52 14.70 -13.38
C LYS A 137 12.06 13.83 -12.26
N GLU A 138 12.04 14.30 -11.02
CA GLU A 138 12.49 13.52 -9.86
C GLU A 138 11.54 12.33 -9.61
N MET A 139 10.23 12.50 -9.87
CA MET A 139 9.26 11.41 -9.83
C MET A 139 9.53 10.35 -10.91
N ASP A 140 9.87 10.76 -12.13
CA ASP A 140 10.26 9.84 -13.20
C ASP A 140 11.53 9.07 -12.84
N ASP A 141 12.53 9.75 -12.31
CA ASP A 141 13.78 9.15 -11.85
C ASP A 141 13.54 8.18 -10.68
N PHE A 142 12.65 8.54 -9.75
CA PHE A 142 12.24 7.71 -8.63
C PHE A 142 11.55 6.42 -9.10
N LEU A 143 10.59 6.54 -10.04
CA LEU A 143 9.92 5.38 -10.63
C LEU A 143 10.91 4.49 -11.40
N ALA A 144 11.79 5.07 -12.21
CA ALA A 144 12.80 4.31 -12.96
C ALA A 144 13.75 3.55 -12.02
N HIS A 145 14.16 4.17 -10.91
CA HIS A 145 14.97 3.52 -9.89
C HIS A 145 14.22 2.33 -9.22
N THR A 146 12.96 2.52 -8.90
CA THR A 146 12.13 1.49 -8.28
C THR A 146 11.91 0.29 -9.22
N LYS A 147 11.61 0.54 -10.50
CA LYS A 147 11.49 -0.51 -11.53
C LYS A 147 12.80 -1.29 -11.69
N LYS A 148 13.94 -0.62 -11.71
CA LYS A 148 15.24 -1.26 -11.78
C LYS A 148 15.53 -2.16 -10.58
N PHE A 149 15.10 -1.77 -9.39
CA PHE A 149 15.22 -2.61 -8.20
C PHE A 149 14.32 -3.84 -8.30
N LEU A 150 13.06 -3.66 -8.71
CA LEU A 150 12.11 -4.77 -8.95
C LEU A 150 12.69 -5.80 -9.94
N ASP A 151 13.23 -5.35 -11.08
CA ASP A 151 13.78 -6.24 -12.09
C ASP A 151 14.97 -7.05 -11.55
N ARG A 152 15.85 -6.42 -10.76
CA ARG A 152 16.97 -7.12 -10.10
C ARG A 152 16.49 -8.16 -9.10
N SER A 153 15.47 -7.83 -8.32
CA SER A 153 14.87 -8.75 -7.35
C SER A 153 14.24 -9.96 -8.02
N LYS A 154 13.56 -9.77 -9.17
CA LYS A 154 13.02 -10.86 -10.00
C LYS A 154 14.11 -11.80 -10.52
N LEU A 155 15.23 -11.27 -10.94
CA LEU A 155 16.37 -12.06 -11.41
C LEU A 155 16.97 -12.89 -10.28
N ALA A 156 17.20 -12.29 -9.11
CA ALA A 156 17.77 -12.99 -7.95
C ALA A 156 16.89 -14.17 -7.49
N VAL A 157 15.56 -14.04 -7.51
CA VAL A 157 14.64 -15.14 -7.17
C VAL A 157 14.67 -16.25 -8.20
N ARG A 158 14.76 -15.93 -9.51
CA ARG A 158 14.88 -16.95 -10.57
C ARG A 158 16.15 -17.79 -10.43
N GLU A 159 17.24 -17.20 -10.02
CA GLU A 159 18.52 -17.90 -9.79
C GLU A 159 18.49 -18.81 -8.55
N THR A 160 17.80 -18.41 -7.50
CA THR A 160 17.75 -19.14 -6.21
C THR A 160 16.64 -20.20 -6.13
N ARG A 161 15.59 -20.09 -6.96
CA ARG A 161 14.48 -21.04 -7.03
C ARG A 161 14.22 -21.46 -8.47
N PRO A 162 14.98 -22.42 -9.01
CA PRO A 162 14.65 -23.01 -10.30
C PRO A 162 13.26 -23.65 -10.19
N GLY A 163 12.34 -23.19 -11.05
CA GLY A 163 10.94 -23.60 -11.01
C GLY A 163 10.80 -25.12 -11.18
N ILE A 164 9.84 -25.72 -10.46
CA ILE A 164 9.41 -27.08 -10.71
C ILE A 164 8.63 -27.05 -12.03
N PRO A 165 9.02 -27.83 -13.06
CA PRO A 165 8.31 -27.83 -14.34
C PRO A 165 6.84 -28.21 -14.13
N GLY A 166 5.93 -27.34 -14.60
CA GLY A 166 4.47 -27.59 -14.55
C GLY A 166 3.74 -27.09 -13.29
N ALA A 167 4.44 -26.57 -12.29
CA ALA A 167 3.76 -25.87 -11.19
C ALA A 167 3.45 -24.44 -11.60
N PRO A 168 2.25 -23.88 -11.27
CA PRO A 168 2.03 -22.45 -11.43
C PRO A 168 3.07 -21.72 -10.58
N SER A 169 3.82 -20.81 -11.22
CA SER A 169 4.79 -19.97 -10.49
C SER A 169 3.99 -19.09 -9.53
N PRO A 170 4.19 -19.15 -8.22
CA PRO A 170 3.61 -18.16 -7.33
C PRO A 170 4.07 -16.78 -7.82
N ARG A 171 3.23 -15.77 -7.70
CA ARG A 171 3.62 -14.38 -7.98
C ARG A 171 4.75 -14.02 -7.01
N SER A 172 5.97 -14.18 -7.41
CA SER A 172 7.13 -13.97 -6.52
C SER A 172 7.53 -12.49 -6.41
N HIS A 173 6.88 -11.62 -7.21
CA HIS A 173 7.09 -10.15 -7.23
C HIS A 173 5.89 -9.50 -7.91
N PRO A 174 5.61 -8.21 -7.65
CA PRO A 174 4.62 -7.50 -8.43
C PRO A 174 4.98 -7.55 -9.91
N SER A 175 3.96 -7.69 -10.76
CA SER A 175 4.13 -7.68 -12.22
C SER A 175 4.61 -6.30 -12.67
N GLU A 176 4.12 -5.25 -12.00
CA GLU A 176 4.35 -3.86 -12.33
C GLU A 176 4.49 -2.99 -11.08
N VAL A 177 5.25 -1.90 -11.23
CA VAL A 177 5.28 -0.77 -10.30
C VAL A 177 4.89 0.48 -11.06
N ILE A 178 3.92 1.21 -10.51
CA ILE A 178 3.46 2.50 -11.02
C ILE A 178 3.59 3.57 -9.92
N VAL A 179 3.57 4.83 -10.34
CA VAL A 179 3.43 5.99 -9.45
C VAL A 179 2.02 6.52 -9.63
N ALA A 180 1.28 6.67 -8.54
CA ALA A 180 -0.07 7.22 -8.59
C ALA A 180 -0.01 8.73 -8.86
N TYR A 181 -0.97 9.24 -9.63
CA TYR A 181 -1.12 10.66 -9.95
C TYR A 181 -2.61 11.01 -10.07
N ASP A 182 -2.94 12.29 -9.98
CA ASP A 182 -4.32 12.77 -10.05
C ASP A 182 -4.96 12.41 -11.40
N GLY A 183 -6.09 11.72 -11.36
CA GLY A 183 -6.80 11.25 -12.54
C GLY A 183 -6.37 9.88 -13.07
N LEU A 184 -5.40 9.20 -12.43
CA LEU A 184 -5.08 7.81 -12.76
C LEU A 184 -6.28 6.91 -12.47
N VAL A 185 -6.71 6.15 -13.47
CA VAL A 185 -7.71 5.09 -13.35
C VAL A 185 -7.01 3.75 -13.49
N PHE A 186 -7.21 2.87 -12.55
CA PHE A 186 -6.67 1.51 -12.55
C PHE A 186 -7.83 0.52 -12.41
N GLU A 187 -7.91 -0.44 -13.32
CA GLU A 187 -8.89 -1.53 -13.27
C GLU A 187 -8.22 -2.79 -12.70
N VAL A 188 -8.79 -3.35 -11.65
CA VAL A 188 -8.36 -4.60 -11.00
C VAL A 188 -9.14 -5.81 -11.52
#